data_150eb6c759f3fc45edd1edafcaec7eb7
#
_entry.id   150eb6c759f3fc45edd1edafcaec7eb7
#
_cell.length_a   1.000
_cell.length_b   1.000
_cell.length_c   1.000
_cell.angle_alpha   90.00
_cell.angle_beta   90.00
_cell.angle_gamma   90.00
#
_symmetry.space_group_name_H-M   'P 1'
#
loop_
_entity.id
_entity.type
_entity.pdbx_description
1 polymer ?
#
loop_
_entity_poly.entity_id
_entity_poly.type
_entity_poly.pdbx_seq_one_letter_code
_entity_poly.pdbx_strand_id
1 'polypeptide(L)'
;ATPEEYNARMRRIVDAGATALSVIPCNSVYRGYDIDEVDPLLLGTCGTTINTTDDMDICLDGVPIEKTSIALNDPSPFTLFAFLLAVANRRGIPWDQVTGTSNQSDFISHFVANHMFFRLALDGARRVFVDHVAFVNKYVPRWNPVSVVGQHMQQGGATPAEAMAFTLS
;
A
#
# COMPACT_ATOMS: atom_id res chain seq x y z
N ALA A 1 -8.84 8.28 -9.27
CA ALA A 1 -9.61 9.10 -8.33
C ALA A 1 -8.71 10.16 -7.69
N THR A 2 -9.29 11.30 -7.30
CA THR A 2 -8.60 12.28 -6.46
C THR A 2 -8.66 11.87 -4.98
N PRO A 3 -7.84 12.47 -4.09
CA PRO A 3 -7.93 12.23 -2.65
C PRO A 3 -9.33 12.49 -2.07
N GLU A 4 -10.00 13.55 -2.52
CA GLU A 4 -11.33 13.94 -2.07
C GLU A 4 -12.41 12.95 -2.52
N GLU A 5 -12.36 12.48 -3.78
CA GLU A 5 -13.28 11.46 -4.31
C GLU A 5 -13.12 10.14 -3.53
N TYR A 6 -11.88 9.77 -3.25
CA TYR A 6 -11.57 8.61 -2.43
C TYR A 6 -12.14 8.77 -1.03
N ASN A 7 -11.88 9.90 -0.37
CA ASN A 7 -12.40 10.18 0.97
C ASN A 7 -13.93 10.10 1.02
N ALA A 8 -14.61 10.77 0.10
CA ALA A 8 -16.08 10.74 0.04
C ALA A 8 -16.64 9.32 -0.07
N ARG A 9 -15.94 8.43 -0.79
CA ARG A 9 -16.29 7.01 -0.88
C ARG A 9 -16.00 6.28 0.43
N MET A 10 -14.83 6.47 1.01
CA MET A 10 -14.41 5.76 2.22
C MET A 10 -15.29 6.11 3.42
N ARG A 11 -15.66 7.35 3.58
CA ARG A 11 -16.60 7.77 4.64
C ARG A 11 -17.93 7.03 4.51
N ARG A 12 -18.51 6.96 3.32
CA ARG A 12 -19.76 6.20 3.10
C ARG A 12 -19.63 4.73 3.44
N ILE A 13 -18.48 4.11 3.15
CA ILE A 13 -18.21 2.71 3.45
C ILE A 13 -18.08 2.50 4.96
N VAL A 14 -17.37 3.39 5.65
CA VAL A 14 -17.22 3.36 7.12
C VAL A 14 -18.58 3.58 7.79
N ASP A 15 -19.36 4.56 7.34
CA ASP A 15 -20.71 4.83 7.86
C ASP A 15 -21.66 3.65 7.65
N ALA A 16 -21.44 2.85 6.61
CA ALA A 16 -22.15 1.60 6.34
C ALA A 16 -21.65 0.41 7.19
N GLY A 17 -20.67 0.63 8.08
CA GLY A 17 -20.18 -0.37 9.02
C GLY A 17 -18.91 -1.11 8.61
N ALA A 18 -18.18 -0.66 7.60
CA ALA A 18 -16.90 -1.25 7.26
C ALA A 18 -15.86 -0.98 8.36
N THR A 19 -15.11 -2.02 8.71
CA THR A 19 -14.05 -1.97 9.72
C THR A 19 -12.65 -1.98 9.11
N ALA A 20 -12.57 -2.09 7.78
CA ALA A 20 -11.32 -2.08 7.03
C ALA A 20 -11.47 -1.33 5.70
N LEU A 21 -10.41 -0.66 5.30
CA LEU A 21 -10.31 0.07 4.04
C LEU A 21 -9.08 -0.38 3.25
N SER A 22 -9.19 -0.33 1.94
CA SER A 22 -8.07 -0.60 1.03
C SER A 22 -7.65 0.68 0.31
N VAL A 23 -6.39 1.03 0.40
CA VAL A 23 -5.79 2.18 -0.30
C VAL A 23 -4.97 1.65 -1.47
N ILE A 24 -5.42 1.96 -2.67
CA ILE A 24 -4.72 1.64 -3.92
C ILE A 24 -4.20 2.93 -4.52
N PRO A 25 -2.89 3.10 -4.68
CA PRO A 25 -2.33 4.31 -5.26
C PRO A 25 -2.48 4.36 -6.78
N CYS A 26 -2.27 5.54 -7.33
CA CYS A 26 -2.23 5.76 -8.77
C CYS A 26 -0.94 5.22 -9.40
N ASN A 27 -0.92 5.18 -10.73
CA ASN A 27 0.22 4.74 -11.53
C ASN A 27 1.53 5.50 -11.25
N SER A 28 1.48 6.74 -10.79
CA SER A 28 2.68 7.47 -10.35
C SER A 28 3.42 6.71 -9.24
N VAL A 29 2.74 6.42 -8.15
CA VAL A 29 3.31 5.69 -7.01
C VAL A 29 3.70 4.26 -7.39
N TYR A 30 2.87 3.56 -8.17
CA TYR A 30 3.19 2.21 -8.67
C TYR A 30 4.47 2.14 -9.48
N ARG A 31 4.83 3.23 -10.15
CA ARG A 31 6.06 3.32 -10.95
C ARG A 31 7.21 3.98 -10.20
N GLY A 32 6.98 4.46 -8.97
CA GLY A 32 7.96 5.17 -8.17
C GLY A 32 8.30 6.55 -8.73
N TYR A 33 7.30 7.25 -9.29
CA TYR A 33 7.40 8.61 -9.81
C TYR A 33 6.55 9.58 -9.01
N ASP A 34 6.95 10.82 -8.98
CA ASP A 34 6.10 11.91 -8.53
C ASP A 34 5.08 12.27 -9.61
N ILE A 35 4.01 12.97 -9.20
CA ILE A 35 2.87 13.26 -10.07
C ILE A 35 3.22 14.10 -11.29
N ASP A 36 4.24 14.95 -11.17
CA ASP A 36 4.75 15.82 -12.22
C ASP A 36 5.74 15.12 -13.18
N GLU A 37 6.22 13.93 -12.82
CA GLU A 37 7.10 13.12 -13.65
C GLU A 37 6.35 12.13 -14.56
N VAL A 38 5.05 11.94 -14.35
CA VAL A 38 4.22 10.93 -15.04
C VAL A 38 3.40 11.58 -16.15
N ASP A 39 3.22 10.87 -17.25
CA ASP A 39 2.25 11.27 -18.29
C ASP A 39 0.88 11.53 -17.64
N PRO A 40 0.31 12.74 -17.77
CA PRO A 40 -0.99 13.08 -17.17
C PRO A 40 -2.11 12.12 -17.55
N LEU A 41 -2.04 11.44 -18.69
CA LEU A 41 -3.02 10.44 -19.12
C LEU A 41 -3.00 9.18 -18.24
N LEU A 42 -1.94 8.95 -17.48
CA LEU A 42 -1.82 7.81 -16.56
C LEU A 42 -2.39 8.12 -15.18
N LEU A 43 -2.60 9.40 -14.85
CA LEU A 43 -3.11 9.81 -13.55
C LEU A 43 -4.59 9.43 -13.40
N GLY A 44 -4.93 8.86 -12.25
CA GLY A 44 -6.29 8.44 -11.93
C GLY A 44 -6.79 7.19 -12.68
N THR A 45 -6.00 6.61 -13.57
CA THR A 45 -6.37 5.39 -14.32
C THR A 45 -6.32 4.12 -13.48
N CYS A 46 -5.55 4.14 -12.38
CA CYS A 46 -5.48 3.07 -11.42
C CYS A 46 -5.39 3.70 -10.02
N GLY A 47 -6.35 3.44 -9.15
CA GLY A 47 -6.32 3.91 -7.77
C GLY A 47 -6.42 5.43 -7.60
N THR A 48 -5.85 5.91 -6.51
CA THR A 48 -5.95 7.30 -6.05
C THR A 48 -4.59 8.00 -6.14
N THR A 49 -4.58 9.25 -6.56
CA THR A 49 -3.36 10.06 -6.61
C THR A 49 -2.97 10.48 -5.18
N ILE A 50 -2.02 9.76 -4.58
CA ILE A 50 -1.50 10.01 -3.25
C ILE A 50 0.02 10.11 -3.37
N ASN A 51 0.54 11.32 -3.50
CA ASN A 51 1.97 11.59 -3.65
C ASN A 51 2.57 12.34 -2.47
N THR A 52 1.72 12.83 -1.56
CA THR A 52 2.13 13.60 -0.39
C THR A 52 1.42 13.11 0.88
N THR A 53 1.95 13.52 2.02
CA THR A 53 1.27 13.32 3.31
C THR A 53 -0.07 14.06 3.36
N ASP A 54 -0.18 15.20 2.69
CA ASP A 54 -1.42 15.99 2.66
C ASP A 54 -2.51 15.26 1.85
N ASP A 55 -2.16 14.62 0.73
CA ASP A 55 -3.09 13.77 -0.02
C ASP A 55 -3.60 12.61 0.84
N MET A 56 -2.71 11.97 1.60
CA MET A 56 -3.10 10.90 2.51
C MET A 56 -4.02 11.42 3.63
N ASP A 57 -3.74 12.60 4.16
CA ASP A 57 -4.57 13.22 5.20
C ASP A 57 -5.96 13.55 4.66
N ILE A 58 -6.08 14.07 3.45
CA ILE A 58 -7.36 14.29 2.76
C ILE A 58 -8.08 12.95 2.55
N CYS A 59 -7.40 11.93 2.05
CA CYS A 59 -7.98 10.59 1.84
C CYS A 59 -8.62 10.02 3.10
N LEU A 60 -8.03 10.28 4.26
CA LEU A 60 -8.43 9.73 5.55
C LEU A 60 -9.18 10.73 6.44
N ASP A 61 -9.57 11.90 5.90
CA ASP A 61 -10.32 12.87 6.69
C ASP A 61 -11.66 12.29 7.18
N GLY A 62 -11.91 12.44 8.51
CA GLY A 62 -13.09 11.86 9.17
C GLY A 62 -13.07 10.33 9.28
N VAL A 63 -12.01 9.63 8.86
CA VAL A 63 -11.84 8.19 9.08
C VAL A 63 -11.13 7.96 10.42
N PRO A 64 -11.70 7.16 11.34
CA PRO A 64 -11.06 6.83 12.62
C PRO A 64 -9.96 5.79 12.42
N ILE A 65 -8.73 6.24 12.16
CA ILE A 65 -7.57 5.38 11.83
C ILE A 65 -7.29 4.36 12.95
N GLU A 66 -7.49 4.75 14.20
CA GLU A 66 -7.27 3.89 15.38
C GLU A 66 -8.29 2.75 15.51
N LYS A 67 -9.40 2.82 14.74
CA LYS A 67 -10.48 1.81 14.73
C LYS A 67 -10.66 1.11 13.39
N THR A 68 -9.98 1.59 12.36
CA THR A 68 -10.13 1.09 10.99
C THR A 68 -8.84 0.42 10.55
N SER A 69 -8.92 -0.84 10.14
CA SER A 69 -7.76 -1.53 9.54
C SER A 69 -7.50 -1.00 8.13
N ILE A 70 -6.27 -0.66 7.80
CA ILE A 70 -5.92 -0.06 6.52
C ILE A 70 -4.97 -0.97 5.74
N ALA A 71 -5.43 -1.49 4.61
CA ALA A 71 -4.59 -2.24 3.69
C ALA A 71 -3.99 -1.28 2.66
N LEU A 72 -2.67 -1.17 2.64
CA LEU A 72 -1.92 -0.39 1.67
C LEU A 72 -1.46 -1.30 0.54
N ASN A 73 -1.88 -0.98 -0.68
CA ASN A 73 -1.58 -1.76 -1.86
C ASN A 73 -0.59 -1.04 -2.77
N ASP A 74 0.48 -0.51 -2.20
CA ASP A 74 1.56 0.05 -2.97
C ASP A 74 2.69 -0.97 -3.16
N PRO A 75 3.27 -1.05 -4.34
CA PRO A 75 4.42 -1.90 -4.61
C PRO A 75 5.72 -1.30 -4.10
N SER A 76 5.76 0.03 -4.02
CA SER A 76 6.89 0.72 -3.41
C SER A 76 6.78 0.54 -1.90
N PRO A 77 7.71 -0.18 -1.30
CA PRO A 77 7.65 -0.42 0.12
C PRO A 77 7.69 0.94 0.81
N PHE A 78 6.73 1.31 1.59
CA PHE A 78 6.77 2.35 2.60
C PHE A 78 6.27 3.74 2.23
N THR A 79 6.13 4.13 0.98
CA THR A 79 5.68 5.49 0.65
C THR A 79 4.32 5.75 1.29
N LEU A 80 3.31 4.93 1.00
CA LEU A 80 2.00 5.10 1.61
C LEU A 80 2.00 4.81 3.12
N PHE A 81 2.83 3.87 3.57
CA PHE A 81 2.94 3.57 5.00
C PHE A 81 3.57 4.74 5.76
N ALA A 82 4.61 5.36 5.21
CA ALA A 82 5.21 6.55 5.80
C ALA A 82 4.21 7.72 5.86
N PHE A 83 3.41 7.92 4.80
CA PHE A 83 2.35 8.94 4.81
C PHE A 83 1.28 8.63 5.86
N LEU A 84 0.83 7.38 5.98
CA LEU A 84 -0.13 6.98 7.00
C LEU A 84 0.39 7.24 8.41
N LEU A 85 1.63 6.90 8.71
CA LEU A 85 2.23 7.15 10.02
C LEU A 85 2.42 8.64 10.29
N ALA A 86 2.75 9.43 9.27
CA ALA A 86 2.84 10.89 9.39
C ALA A 86 1.46 11.51 9.69
N VAL A 87 0.40 11.03 9.04
CA VAL A 87 -0.98 11.44 9.32
C VAL A 87 -1.39 11.04 10.74
N ALA A 88 -1.08 9.81 11.18
CA ALA A 88 -1.32 9.37 12.55
C ALA A 88 -0.65 10.31 13.57
N ASN A 89 0.63 10.68 13.33
CA ASN A 89 1.34 11.63 14.17
C ASN A 89 0.66 13.02 14.20
N ARG A 90 0.24 13.54 13.06
CA ARG A 90 -0.47 14.84 12.97
C ARG A 90 -1.76 14.84 13.80
N ARG A 91 -2.43 13.69 13.86
CA ARG A 91 -3.69 13.51 14.58
C ARG A 91 -3.50 13.05 16.03
N GLY A 92 -2.26 12.94 16.51
CA GLY A 92 -1.93 12.49 17.86
C GLY A 92 -2.31 11.02 18.14
N ILE A 93 -2.39 10.20 17.09
CA ILE A 93 -2.69 8.77 17.20
C ILE A 93 -1.37 8.00 17.37
N PRO A 94 -1.18 7.30 18.49
CA PRO A 94 0.00 6.46 18.70
C PRO A 94 0.11 5.34 17.65
N TRP A 95 1.32 5.05 17.21
CA TRP A 95 1.54 4.03 16.17
C TRP A 95 1.17 2.61 16.60
N ASP A 96 1.16 2.32 17.88
CA ASP A 96 0.69 1.04 18.43
C ASP A 96 -0.82 0.84 18.31
N GLN A 97 -1.58 1.88 17.96
CA GLN A 97 -3.00 1.80 17.66
C GLN A 97 -3.30 1.66 16.16
N VAL A 98 -2.31 1.91 15.30
CA VAL A 98 -2.47 1.77 13.84
C VAL A 98 -2.47 0.29 13.46
N THR A 99 -3.53 -0.12 12.76
CA THR A 99 -3.72 -1.51 12.31
C THR A 99 -3.87 -1.57 10.80
N GLY A 100 -3.36 -2.62 10.20
CA GLY A 100 -3.48 -2.82 8.77
C GLY A 100 -2.41 -3.75 8.22
N THR A 101 -2.16 -3.63 6.93
CA THR A 101 -1.17 -4.44 6.23
C THR A 101 -0.53 -3.69 5.08
N SER A 102 0.73 -3.98 4.85
CA SER A 102 1.45 -3.59 3.64
C SER A 102 1.40 -4.72 2.61
N ASN A 103 1.20 -4.38 1.34
CA ASN A 103 1.26 -5.34 0.25
C ASN A 103 2.66 -5.31 -0.38
N GLN A 104 3.54 -6.15 0.11
CA GLN A 104 4.98 -6.18 -0.22
C GLN A 104 5.40 -7.42 -1.00
N SER A 105 4.46 -8.16 -1.54
CA SER A 105 4.76 -9.33 -2.38
C SER A 105 5.36 -8.98 -3.73
N ASP A 106 5.43 -7.70 -4.05
CA ASP A 106 5.87 -7.21 -5.36
C ASP A 106 7.32 -7.56 -5.68
N PHE A 107 8.11 -7.76 -4.64
CA PHE A 107 9.44 -8.30 -4.77
C PHE A 107 9.47 -9.63 -5.57
N ILE A 108 8.57 -10.56 -5.23
CA ILE A 108 8.47 -11.85 -5.94
C ILE A 108 7.66 -11.68 -7.21
N SER A 109 6.51 -11.01 -7.15
CA SER A 109 5.62 -10.86 -8.28
C SER A 109 6.22 -10.07 -9.43
N HIS A 110 7.10 -9.09 -9.16
CA HIS A 110 7.84 -8.39 -10.20
C HIS A 110 8.73 -9.34 -10.99
N PHE A 111 9.46 -10.24 -10.32
CA PHE A 111 10.38 -11.16 -10.97
C PHE A 111 9.70 -12.32 -11.66
N VAL A 112 8.59 -12.81 -11.14
CA VAL A 112 7.87 -13.96 -11.67
C VAL A 112 6.80 -13.55 -12.68
N ALA A 113 5.99 -12.56 -12.36
CA ALA A 113 4.84 -12.15 -13.17
C ALA A 113 5.10 -10.90 -14.01
N ASN A 114 6.16 -10.14 -13.74
CA ASN A 114 6.58 -8.93 -14.48
C ASN A 114 5.41 -7.93 -14.72
N HIS A 115 4.48 -7.82 -13.77
CA HIS A 115 3.28 -7.02 -13.97
C HIS A 115 3.40 -5.57 -13.49
N MET A 116 4.47 -5.24 -12.78
CA MET A 116 4.77 -3.89 -12.30
C MET A 116 6.18 -3.46 -12.67
N PHE A 117 6.36 -2.17 -12.87
CA PHE A 117 7.64 -1.57 -13.21
C PHE A 117 8.25 -0.93 -11.96
N PHE A 118 9.30 -1.52 -11.43
CA PHE A 118 10.02 -0.98 -10.29
C PHE A 118 11.28 -0.23 -10.71
N ARG A 119 11.54 0.87 -10.02
CA ARG A 119 12.82 1.59 -10.11
C ARG A 119 13.93 0.96 -9.26
N LEU A 120 13.56 0.12 -8.30
CA LEU A 120 14.52 -0.53 -7.40
C LEU A 120 15.03 -1.84 -7.99
N ALA A 121 16.36 -2.00 -7.99
CA ALA A 121 16.97 -3.29 -8.25
C ALA A 121 16.60 -4.31 -7.16
N LEU A 122 16.70 -5.61 -7.50
CA LEU A 122 16.33 -6.71 -6.62
C LEU A 122 16.96 -6.61 -5.22
N ASP A 123 18.26 -6.36 -5.16
CA ASP A 123 18.99 -6.26 -3.89
C ASP A 123 18.53 -5.05 -3.07
N GLY A 124 18.25 -3.93 -3.75
CA GLY A 124 17.69 -2.74 -3.10
C GLY A 124 16.30 -3.03 -2.52
N ALA A 125 15.41 -3.64 -3.30
CA ALA A 125 14.07 -4.01 -2.87
C ALA A 125 14.10 -4.98 -1.68
N ARG A 126 14.98 -5.99 -1.72
CA ARG A 126 15.19 -6.94 -0.61
C ARG A 126 15.63 -6.23 0.67
N ARG A 127 16.61 -5.34 0.57
CA ARG A 127 17.10 -4.57 1.72
C ARG A 127 15.98 -3.75 2.36
N VAL A 128 15.28 -3.00 1.53
CA VAL A 128 14.18 -2.14 1.97
C VAL A 128 13.06 -2.97 2.62
N PHE A 129 12.75 -4.15 2.09
CA PHE A 129 11.79 -5.07 2.68
C PHE A 129 12.21 -5.55 4.08
N VAL A 130 13.47 -5.94 4.25
CA VAL A 130 14.00 -6.36 5.56
C VAL A 130 13.92 -5.21 6.57
N ASP A 131 14.32 -4.01 6.17
CA ASP A 131 14.25 -2.82 7.01
C ASP A 131 12.80 -2.49 7.41
N HIS A 132 11.84 -2.70 6.51
CA HIS A 132 10.41 -2.53 6.81
C HIS A 132 9.93 -3.51 7.89
N VAL A 133 10.20 -4.79 7.70
CA VAL A 133 9.79 -5.79 8.69
C VAL A 133 10.38 -5.46 10.05
N ALA A 134 11.66 -5.09 10.09
CA ALA A 134 12.34 -4.71 11.33
C ALA A 134 11.70 -3.46 11.97
N PHE A 135 11.40 -2.44 11.16
CA PHE A 135 10.75 -1.21 11.62
C PHE A 135 9.36 -1.49 12.19
N VAL A 136 8.53 -2.20 11.42
CA VAL A 136 7.15 -2.53 11.82
C VAL A 136 7.13 -3.29 13.14
N ASN A 137 7.93 -4.35 13.25
CA ASN A 137 7.98 -5.17 14.46
C ASN A 137 8.38 -4.36 15.69
N LYS A 138 9.18 -3.32 15.51
CA LYS A 138 9.67 -2.50 16.62
C LYS A 138 8.72 -1.37 17.01
N TYR A 139 8.10 -0.71 16.02
CA TYR A 139 7.42 0.56 16.23
C TYR A 139 5.91 0.53 15.98
N VAL A 140 5.41 -0.44 15.21
CA VAL A 140 4.00 -0.54 14.83
C VAL A 140 3.49 -1.98 15.05
N PRO A 141 3.42 -2.44 16.29
CA PRO A 141 3.29 -3.87 16.63
C PRO A 141 1.96 -4.51 16.19
N ARG A 142 0.95 -3.70 15.82
CA ARG A 142 -0.34 -4.18 15.32
C ARG A 142 -0.45 -4.14 13.80
N TRP A 143 0.61 -3.80 13.11
CA TRP A 143 0.67 -3.76 11.65
C TRP A 143 1.21 -5.09 11.10
N ASN A 144 0.54 -5.65 10.10
CA ASN A 144 1.08 -6.77 9.35
C ASN A 144 2.07 -6.26 8.29
N PRO A 145 3.36 -6.56 8.39
CA PRO A 145 4.36 -5.96 7.51
C PRO A 145 4.27 -6.43 6.06
N VAL A 146 3.62 -7.56 5.79
CA VAL A 146 3.58 -8.12 4.44
C VAL A 146 2.29 -8.88 4.16
N SER A 147 1.74 -8.66 2.97
CA SER A 147 0.76 -9.55 2.33
C SER A 147 1.37 -10.09 1.05
N VAL A 148 1.35 -11.40 0.87
CA VAL A 148 1.83 -12.04 -0.35
C VAL A 148 0.65 -12.36 -1.26
N VAL A 149 0.67 -11.82 -2.49
CA VAL A 149 -0.43 -11.94 -3.46
C VAL A 149 -0.17 -13.09 -4.44
N GLY A 150 -0.67 -14.28 -4.14
CA GLY A 150 -0.54 -15.46 -5.01
C GLY A 150 -1.25 -15.32 -6.36
N GLN A 151 -2.23 -14.43 -6.48
CA GLN A 151 -2.97 -14.19 -7.72
C GLN A 151 -2.06 -13.77 -8.89
N HIS A 152 -1.00 -13.02 -8.63
CA HIS A 152 -0.06 -12.61 -9.66
C HIS A 152 0.65 -13.80 -10.30
N MET A 153 0.98 -14.82 -9.49
CA MET A 153 1.59 -16.06 -9.98
C MET A 153 0.63 -16.84 -10.88
N GLN A 154 -0.63 -16.94 -10.48
CA GLN A 154 -1.69 -17.58 -11.28
C GLN A 154 -1.91 -16.87 -12.62
N GLN A 155 -1.94 -15.54 -12.62
CA GLN A 155 -2.06 -14.76 -13.85
C GLN A 155 -0.83 -14.87 -14.75
N GLY A 156 0.35 -15.12 -14.17
CA GLY A 156 1.57 -15.45 -14.89
C GLY A 156 1.60 -16.88 -15.44
N GLY A 157 0.55 -17.69 -15.19
CA GLY A 157 0.43 -19.05 -15.72
C GLY A 157 0.76 -20.16 -14.72
N ALA A 158 1.02 -19.84 -13.44
CA ALA A 158 1.28 -20.84 -12.42
C ALA A 158 0.01 -21.65 -12.08
N THR A 159 0.18 -22.95 -11.89
CA THR A 159 -0.87 -23.80 -11.33
C THR A 159 -1.17 -23.40 -9.87
N PRO A 160 -2.34 -23.79 -9.31
CA PRO A 160 -2.64 -23.50 -7.90
C PRO A 160 -1.58 -24.00 -6.92
N ALA A 161 -0.97 -25.14 -7.20
CA ALA A 161 0.09 -25.71 -6.36
C ALA A 161 1.38 -24.88 -6.42
N GLU A 162 1.78 -24.45 -7.62
CA GLU A 162 2.93 -23.58 -7.81
C GLU A 162 2.70 -22.20 -7.19
N ALA A 163 1.51 -21.60 -7.38
CA ALA A 163 1.16 -20.33 -6.77
C ALA A 163 1.22 -20.42 -5.24
N MET A 164 0.74 -21.50 -4.66
CA MET A 164 0.84 -21.73 -3.22
C MET A 164 2.30 -21.89 -2.77
N ALA A 165 3.11 -22.66 -3.50
CA ALA A 165 4.52 -22.84 -3.19
C ALA A 165 5.28 -21.50 -3.19
N PHE A 166 5.09 -20.67 -4.21
CA PHE A 166 5.67 -19.33 -4.27
C PHE A 166 5.17 -18.39 -3.15
N THR A 167 3.93 -18.55 -2.73
CA THR A 167 3.34 -17.70 -1.67
C THR A 167 3.90 -18.05 -0.30
N LEU A 168 4.31 -19.30 -0.09
CA LEU A 168 4.80 -19.81 1.21
C LEU A 168 6.33 -19.82 1.30
N SER A 169 7.06 -19.63 0.22
CA SER A 169 8.53 -19.61 0.20
C SER A 169 9.12 -18.25 0.52
#